data_e7e284ac1d4b27810193f528ba4abef4
#
_entry.id   e7e284ac1d4b27810193f528ba4abef4
#
_cell.length_a   1.000
_cell.length_b   1.000
_cell.length_c   1.000
_cell.angle_alpha   90.00
_cell.angle_beta   90.00
_cell.angle_gamma   90.00
#
_symmetry.space_group_name_H-M   'P 1'
#
loop_
_entity.id
_entity.type
_entity.pdbx_description
1 polymer ?
#
loop_
_entity_poly.entity_id
_entity_poly.type
_entity_poly.pdbx_seq_one_letter_code
_entity_poly.pdbx_strand_id
1 'polypeptide(L)'
;MTKLIVPQWPMPKGVAACSSTRVGGVSLPPYDSLNLGAHCGDDLPHVEENRRRMFAAGGLPSYPVWLEQVHGTTVLKLDGGPYVSKRADASYCNTPGTVCAVMTADCLPVLFCNRAGTEVAAAHAGWRGLCEGVLEETLACFNDK
;
A
#
# COMPACT_ATOMS: atom_id res chain seq x y z
N MET A 1 -8.43 8.74 -17.37
CA MET A 1 -7.76 9.50 -16.30
C MET A 1 -7.77 8.70 -15.01
N THR A 2 -6.62 8.54 -14.39
CA THR A 2 -6.49 7.80 -13.14
C THR A 2 -7.18 8.57 -12.02
N LYS A 3 -8.08 7.91 -11.30
CA LYS A 3 -8.89 8.54 -10.27
C LYS A 3 -8.51 8.00 -8.90
N LEU A 4 -8.19 8.91 -7.96
CA LEU A 4 -7.76 8.57 -6.61
C LEU A 4 -8.76 9.05 -5.57
N ILE A 5 -8.78 8.36 -4.44
CA ILE A 5 -9.48 8.78 -3.24
C ILE A 5 -8.44 9.30 -2.25
N VAL A 6 -8.64 10.53 -1.76
CA VAL A 6 -7.79 11.09 -0.73
C VAL A 6 -8.56 11.09 0.58
N PRO A 7 -8.04 10.46 1.65
CA PRO A 7 -8.75 10.44 2.93
C PRO A 7 -8.99 11.85 3.47
N GLN A 8 -10.17 12.06 4.07
CA GLN A 8 -10.57 13.36 4.60
C GLN A 8 -10.40 13.42 6.13
N TRP A 9 -9.29 12.95 6.60
CA TRP A 9 -8.93 13.03 8.02
C TRP A 9 -7.87 14.11 8.25
N PRO A 10 -7.73 14.62 9.49
CA PRO A 10 -6.63 15.55 9.77
C PRO A 10 -5.30 14.82 9.70
N MET A 11 -4.54 15.08 8.65
CA MET A 11 -3.22 14.48 8.50
C MET A 11 -2.13 15.37 9.08
N PRO A 12 -1.17 14.81 9.83
CA PRO A 12 -0.02 15.58 10.29
C PRO A 12 0.77 16.14 9.12
N LYS A 13 1.48 17.23 9.35
CA LYS A 13 2.37 17.81 8.36
C LYS A 13 3.39 16.76 7.90
N GLY A 14 3.58 16.64 6.60
CA GLY A 14 4.53 15.70 6.03
C GLY A 14 3.98 14.32 5.72
N VAL A 15 2.71 14.05 6.06
CA VAL A 15 2.06 12.78 5.75
C VAL A 15 1.04 13.00 4.63
N ALA A 16 1.08 12.11 3.65
CA ALA A 16 0.08 12.08 2.58
C ALA A 16 -0.40 10.65 2.39
N ALA A 17 -1.64 10.49 1.97
CA ALA A 17 -2.24 9.19 1.75
C ALA A 17 -3.25 9.26 0.60
N CYS A 18 -3.38 8.16 -0.11
CA CYS A 18 -4.41 8.02 -1.14
C CYS A 18 -4.72 6.55 -1.39
N SER A 19 -5.85 6.31 -2.01
CA SER A 19 -6.23 4.99 -2.50
C SER A 19 -6.58 5.10 -3.97
N SER A 20 -6.17 4.12 -4.75
CA SER A 20 -6.59 4.02 -6.14
C SER A 20 -8.06 3.59 -6.22
N THR A 21 -8.65 3.81 -7.38
CA THR A 21 -9.93 3.24 -7.76
C THR A 21 -9.68 2.36 -8.97
N ARG A 22 -10.71 1.71 -9.50
CA ARG A 22 -10.53 0.90 -10.71
C ARG A 22 -10.42 1.74 -11.98
N VAL A 23 -10.59 3.05 -11.90
CA VAL A 23 -10.67 3.94 -13.05
C VAL A 23 -9.31 4.47 -13.46
N GLY A 24 -9.05 4.49 -14.76
CA GLY A 24 -7.90 5.19 -15.32
C GLY A 24 -6.71 4.33 -15.70
N GLY A 25 -6.91 3.03 -15.81
CA GLY A 25 -5.86 2.10 -16.22
C GLY A 25 -6.04 1.56 -17.63
N VAL A 26 -5.22 0.59 -17.99
CA VAL A 26 -5.19 -0.02 -19.31
C VAL A 26 -5.58 -1.49 -19.32
N SER A 27 -5.84 -2.09 -18.17
CA SER A 27 -6.22 -3.50 -18.08
C SER A 27 -7.60 -3.73 -18.69
N LEU A 28 -7.75 -4.88 -19.34
CA LEU A 28 -9.00 -5.31 -19.98
C LEU A 28 -9.82 -6.17 -19.03
N PRO A 29 -11.13 -6.34 -19.28
CA PRO A 29 -11.94 -7.20 -18.44
C PRO A 29 -11.34 -8.60 -18.32
N PRO A 30 -11.41 -9.24 -17.14
CA PRO A 30 -12.12 -8.81 -15.93
C PRO A 30 -11.30 -7.90 -15.01
N TYR A 31 -10.15 -7.42 -15.43
CA TYR A 31 -9.23 -6.61 -14.61
C TYR A 31 -9.41 -5.11 -14.83
N ASP A 32 -10.41 -4.70 -15.56
CA ASP A 32 -10.57 -3.31 -15.99
C ASP A 32 -10.85 -2.36 -14.83
N SER A 33 -10.08 -1.31 -14.73
CA SER A 33 -9.01 -0.96 -15.66
C SER A 33 -7.66 -0.73 -14.97
N LEU A 34 -7.63 -0.26 -13.72
CA LEU A 34 -6.39 0.07 -13.00
C LEU A 34 -5.98 -1.04 -12.05
N ASN A 35 -5.84 -2.25 -12.55
CA ASN A 35 -5.36 -3.36 -11.74
C ASN A 35 -3.89 -3.17 -11.42
N LEU A 36 -3.52 -3.23 -10.15
CA LEU A 36 -2.15 -3.05 -9.67
C LEU A 36 -1.53 -4.37 -9.20
N GLY A 37 -2.29 -5.44 -9.16
CA GLY A 37 -1.83 -6.73 -8.68
C GLY A 37 -1.17 -7.55 -9.78
N ALA A 38 0.09 -7.93 -9.58
CA ALA A 38 0.85 -8.71 -10.55
C ALA A 38 0.60 -10.22 -10.44
N HIS A 39 -0.15 -10.64 -9.41
CA HIS A 39 -0.33 -12.06 -9.07
C HIS A 39 -1.67 -12.65 -9.47
N CYS A 40 -2.56 -11.86 -10.04
CA CYS A 40 -3.94 -12.29 -10.28
C CYS A 40 -4.20 -12.75 -11.72
N GLY A 41 -3.16 -12.85 -12.55
CA GLY A 41 -3.29 -13.38 -13.90
C GLY A 41 -3.49 -12.36 -15.01
N ASP A 42 -3.43 -11.07 -14.70
CA ASP A 42 -3.48 -10.01 -15.69
C ASP A 42 -2.19 -9.95 -16.52
N ASP A 43 -2.26 -9.30 -17.66
CA ASP A 43 -1.09 -9.03 -18.51
C ASP A 43 -0.11 -8.12 -17.77
N LEU A 44 1.11 -8.60 -17.51
CA LEU A 44 2.10 -7.85 -16.73
C LEU A 44 2.42 -6.47 -17.30
N PRO A 45 2.58 -6.28 -18.63
CA PRO A 45 2.74 -4.93 -19.16
C PRO A 45 1.59 -3.99 -18.81
N HIS A 46 0.36 -4.47 -18.76
CA HIS A 46 -0.79 -3.67 -18.32
C HIS A 46 -0.66 -3.29 -16.85
N VAL A 47 -0.28 -4.24 -16.00
CA VAL A 47 -0.08 -3.98 -14.57
C VAL A 47 1.02 -2.95 -14.35
N GLU A 48 2.12 -3.06 -15.07
CA GLU A 48 3.23 -2.10 -14.95
C GLU A 48 2.82 -0.70 -15.39
N GLU A 49 2.08 -0.57 -16.47
CA GLU A 49 1.57 0.73 -16.92
C GLU A 49 0.59 1.31 -15.89
N ASN A 50 -0.27 0.46 -15.30
CA ASN A 50 -1.20 0.89 -14.26
C ASN A 50 -0.44 1.40 -13.03
N ARG A 51 0.60 0.72 -12.63
CA ARG A 51 1.45 1.15 -11.50
C ARG A 51 2.13 2.48 -11.77
N ARG A 52 2.60 2.67 -13.01
CA ARG A 52 3.18 3.95 -13.44
C ARG A 52 2.15 5.07 -13.36
N ARG A 53 0.92 4.82 -13.78
CA ARG A 53 -0.15 5.82 -13.73
C ARG A 53 -0.51 6.18 -12.30
N MET A 54 -0.57 5.18 -11.41
CA MET A 54 -0.82 5.41 -9.99
C MET A 54 0.29 6.25 -9.36
N PHE A 55 1.54 5.94 -9.68
CA PHE A 55 2.69 6.68 -9.19
C PHE A 55 2.61 8.17 -9.60
N ALA A 56 2.32 8.43 -10.87
CA ALA A 56 2.22 9.79 -11.39
C ALA A 56 1.01 10.54 -10.81
N ALA A 57 -0.15 9.89 -10.78
CA ALA A 57 -1.38 10.53 -10.31
C ALA A 57 -1.32 10.85 -8.81
N GLY A 58 -0.68 9.99 -8.02
CA GLY A 58 -0.53 10.20 -6.59
C GLY A 58 0.58 11.17 -6.22
N GLY A 59 1.41 11.57 -7.17
CA GLY A 59 2.58 12.41 -6.87
C GLY A 59 3.51 11.75 -5.87
N LEU A 60 3.67 10.42 -5.96
CA LEU A 60 4.44 9.67 -4.97
C LEU A 60 5.92 10.03 -5.05
N PRO A 61 6.60 10.19 -3.90
CA PRO A 61 8.02 10.59 -3.88
C PRO A 61 8.96 9.49 -4.38
N SER A 62 8.53 8.23 -4.31
CA SER A 62 9.30 7.09 -4.83
C SER A 62 8.32 5.99 -5.21
N TYR A 63 8.80 5.00 -5.95
CA TYR A 63 7.96 3.84 -6.25
C TYR A 63 7.63 3.09 -4.96
N PRO A 64 6.36 2.67 -4.79
CA PRO A 64 5.99 1.84 -3.66
C PRO A 64 6.78 0.54 -3.63
N VAL A 65 7.04 0.04 -2.43
CA VAL A 65 7.53 -1.33 -2.28
C VAL A 65 6.31 -2.25 -2.33
N TRP A 66 6.13 -2.92 -3.45
CA TRP A 66 4.97 -3.80 -3.68
C TRP A 66 5.20 -5.12 -2.96
N LEU A 67 4.29 -5.44 -2.04
CA LEU A 67 4.41 -6.64 -1.21
C LEU A 67 3.85 -7.86 -1.93
N GLU A 68 4.38 -9.03 -1.60
CA GLU A 68 3.75 -10.30 -1.91
C GLU A 68 2.84 -10.65 -0.73
N GLN A 69 1.58 -10.30 -0.83
CA GLN A 69 0.59 -10.46 0.24
C GLN A 69 0.09 -11.90 0.29
N VAL A 70 0.03 -12.45 1.50
CA VAL A 70 -0.30 -13.87 1.73
C VAL A 70 -1.35 -14.06 2.81
N HIS A 71 -2.08 -12.99 3.18
CA HIS A 71 -3.09 -12.99 4.23
C HIS A 71 -2.53 -13.33 5.60
N GLY A 72 -1.28 -12.95 5.85
CA GLY A 72 -0.59 -13.16 7.12
C GLY A 72 -0.53 -11.91 7.96
N THR A 73 0.42 -11.90 8.90
CA THR A 73 0.61 -10.80 9.86
C THR A 73 2.02 -10.20 9.83
N THR A 74 2.84 -10.60 8.88
CA THR A 74 4.21 -10.07 8.76
C THR A 74 4.17 -8.62 8.30
N VAL A 75 4.99 -7.79 8.96
CA VAL A 75 5.16 -6.38 8.64
C VAL A 75 6.58 -6.17 8.12
N LEU A 76 6.70 -5.66 6.91
CA LEU A 76 8.01 -5.35 6.33
C LEU A 76 8.39 -3.92 6.71
N LYS A 77 9.52 -3.75 7.40
CA LYS A 77 10.05 -2.42 7.70
C LYS A 77 10.85 -1.93 6.51
N LEU A 78 10.45 -0.80 5.95
CA LEU A 78 11.07 -0.24 4.77
C LEU A 78 12.22 0.68 5.18
N ASP A 79 13.43 0.16 5.04
CA ASP A 79 14.66 0.83 5.47
C ASP A 79 15.60 1.18 4.31
N GLY A 80 15.09 1.12 3.08
CA GLY A 80 15.87 1.40 1.89
C GLY A 80 16.31 0.17 1.12
N GLY A 81 16.13 -1.02 1.69
CA GLY A 81 16.50 -2.28 1.04
C GLY A 81 17.99 -2.49 0.85
N PRO A 82 18.39 -3.54 0.14
CA PRO A 82 17.51 -4.54 -0.48
C PRO A 82 16.84 -5.43 0.56
N TYR A 83 15.67 -5.97 0.19
CA TYR A 83 14.89 -6.81 1.09
C TYR A 83 15.09 -8.27 0.75
N VAL A 84 15.31 -9.10 1.79
CA VAL A 84 15.46 -10.56 1.62
C VAL A 84 14.16 -11.15 1.05
N SER A 85 13.02 -10.64 1.53
CA SER A 85 11.71 -11.06 1.04
C SER A 85 10.75 -9.89 1.14
N LYS A 86 9.83 -9.78 0.16
CA LYS A 86 8.71 -8.84 0.20
C LYS A 86 7.40 -9.54 0.58
N ARG A 87 7.50 -10.74 1.14
CA ARG A 87 6.35 -11.52 1.54
C ARG A 87 5.83 -11.02 2.88
N ALA A 88 4.80 -10.19 2.82
CA ALA A 88 4.23 -9.51 3.97
C ALA A 88 2.86 -8.97 3.62
N ASP A 89 2.04 -8.68 4.65
CA ASP A 89 0.72 -8.08 4.46
C ASP A 89 0.65 -6.67 5.02
N ALA A 90 1.77 -6.13 5.48
CA ALA A 90 1.87 -4.74 5.91
C ALA A 90 3.28 -4.23 5.69
N SER A 91 3.41 -2.92 5.60
CA SER A 91 4.72 -2.27 5.58
C SER A 91 4.70 -1.04 6.47
N TYR A 92 5.87 -0.70 7.01
CA TYR A 92 6.07 0.40 7.93
C TYR A 92 7.34 1.15 7.55
N CYS A 93 7.32 2.47 7.68
CA CYS A 93 8.55 3.24 7.54
C CYS A 93 8.56 4.47 8.45
N ASN A 94 9.77 4.92 8.76
CA ASN A 94 10.00 6.16 9.48
C ASN A 94 10.98 7.08 8.73
N THR A 95 11.14 6.85 7.44
CA THR A 95 12.07 7.60 6.59
C THR A 95 11.27 8.40 5.56
N PRO A 96 11.48 9.74 5.48
CA PRO A 96 10.79 10.54 4.47
C PRO A 96 11.09 10.06 3.04
N GLY A 97 10.13 10.21 2.15
CA GLY A 97 10.28 9.82 0.75
C GLY A 97 10.02 8.35 0.48
N THR A 98 9.70 7.55 1.50
CA THR A 98 9.38 6.13 1.35
C THR A 98 7.86 5.95 1.32
N VAL A 99 7.38 5.08 0.45
CA VAL A 99 5.93 4.85 0.25
C VAL A 99 5.57 3.45 0.72
N CYS A 100 4.69 3.38 1.73
CA CYS A 100 4.05 2.13 2.15
C CYS A 100 2.81 1.92 1.30
N ALA A 101 2.65 0.72 0.75
CA ALA A 101 1.51 0.41 -0.11
C ALA A 101 1.02 -1.01 0.14
N VAL A 102 -0.29 -1.18 0.11
CA VAL A 102 -0.93 -2.50 0.08
C VAL A 102 -1.95 -2.51 -1.04
N MET A 103 -2.28 -3.71 -1.50
CA MET A 103 -3.25 -3.93 -2.57
C MET A 103 -4.44 -4.69 -2.00
N THR A 104 -5.64 -4.27 -2.39
CA THR A 104 -6.88 -4.95 -1.97
C THR A 104 -7.82 -5.07 -3.15
N ALA A 105 -8.61 -6.14 -3.16
CA ALA A 105 -9.75 -6.27 -4.06
C ALA A 105 -11.05 -6.16 -3.26
N ASP A 106 -11.17 -6.95 -2.20
CA ASP A 106 -12.34 -6.97 -1.32
C ASP A 106 -11.96 -6.97 0.17
N CYS A 107 -10.66 -6.97 0.48
CA CYS A 107 -10.17 -6.87 1.85
C CYS A 107 -10.06 -5.41 2.28
N LEU A 108 -9.84 -5.18 3.57
CA LEU A 108 -9.75 -3.84 4.13
C LEU A 108 -8.31 -3.33 4.11
N PRO A 109 -8.05 -2.19 3.44
CA PRO A 109 -6.76 -1.53 3.58
C PRO A 109 -6.82 -0.58 4.78
N VAL A 110 -5.80 -0.63 5.64
CA VAL A 110 -5.72 0.25 6.80
C VAL A 110 -4.41 1.03 6.73
N LEU A 111 -4.53 2.35 6.77
CA LEU A 111 -3.39 3.26 6.74
C LEU A 111 -3.16 3.83 8.13
N PHE A 112 -1.89 3.93 8.52
CA PHE A 112 -1.50 4.40 9.84
C PHE A 112 -0.53 5.57 9.72
N CYS A 113 -0.61 6.51 10.65
CA CYS A 113 0.45 7.49 10.87
C CYS A 113 0.46 7.86 12.36
N ASN A 114 1.61 8.36 12.84
CA ASN A 114 1.67 8.91 14.17
C ASN A 114 1.34 10.41 14.14
N ARG A 115 1.10 11.01 15.31
CA ARG A 115 0.73 12.43 15.39
C ARG A 115 1.85 13.37 14.94
N ALA A 116 3.10 12.97 15.17
CA ALA A 116 4.25 13.76 14.78
C ALA A 116 4.47 13.78 13.26
N GLY A 117 3.86 12.86 12.51
CA GLY A 117 4.04 12.77 11.07
C GLY A 117 5.38 12.18 10.66
N THR A 118 5.99 11.37 11.54
CA THR A 118 7.32 10.78 11.32
C THR A 118 7.28 9.29 11.02
N GLU A 119 6.14 8.65 11.22
CA GLU A 119 5.97 7.21 11.02
C GLU A 119 4.68 6.95 10.27
N VAL A 120 4.74 6.08 9.27
CA VAL A 120 3.56 5.68 8.50
C VAL A 120 3.60 4.17 8.28
N ALA A 121 2.43 3.60 8.03
CA ALA A 121 2.30 2.19 7.70
C ALA A 121 1.04 1.96 6.88
N ALA A 122 1.02 0.83 6.18
CA ALA A 122 -0.15 0.34 5.47
C ALA A 122 -0.30 -1.15 5.73
N ALA A 123 -1.51 -1.61 5.99
CA ALA A 123 -1.78 -3.02 6.27
C ALA A 123 -2.92 -3.53 5.41
N HIS A 124 -2.74 -4.73 4.90
CA HIS A 124 -3.77 -5.50 4.20
C HIS A 124 -4.49 -6.37 5.23
N ALA A 125 -5.73 -6.00 5.58
CA ALA A 125 -6.50 -6.66 6.61
C ALA A 125 -7.70 -7.41 6.01
N GLY A 126 -7.44 -8.60 5.46
CA GLY A 126 -8.48 -9.56 5.17
C GLY A 126 -8.98 -10.18 6.49
N TRP A 127 -10.04 -11.00 6.46
CA TRP A 127 -10.60 -11.54 7.69
C TRP A 127 -9.58 -12.37 8.48
N ARG A 128 -8.72 -13.12 7.78
CA ARG A 128 -7.70 -13.94 8.43
C ARG A 128 -6.64 -13.08 9.11
N GLY A 129 -6.05 -12.13 8.36
CA GLY A 129 -5.02 -11.26 8.92
C GLY A 129 -5.55 -10.41 10.07
N LEU A 130 -6.79 -9.92 9.95
CA LEU A 130 -7.43 -9.13 11.01
C LEU A 130 -7.59 -9.97 12.28
N CYS A 131 -8.08 -11.21 12.14
CA CYS A 131 -8.25 -12.12 13.27
C CYS A 131 -6.92 -12.52 13.91
N GLU A 132 -5.88 -12.70 13.10
CA GLU A 132 -4.57 -13.14 13.59
C GLU A 132 -3.69 -11.99 14.08
N GLY A 133 -4.11 -10.73 13.91
CA GLY A 133 -3.46 -9.59 14.55
C GLY A 133 -2.57 -8.75 13.63
N VAL A 134 -2.83 -8.67 12.33
CA VAL A 134 -2.00 -7.86 11.41
C VAL A 134 -1.98 -6.38 11.82
N LEU A 135 -3.09 -5.85 12.33
CA LEU A 135 -3.15 -4.45 12.76
C LEU A 135 -2.32 -4.23 14.01
N GLU A 136 -2.40 -5.15 14.96
CA GLU A 136 -1.63 -5.10 16.20
C GLU A 136 -0.12 -5.22 15.91
N GLU A 137 0.27 -6.12 15.02
CA GLU A 137 1.67 -6.27 14.61
C GLU A 137 2.18 -5.01 13.91
N THR A 138 1.34 -4.38 13.08
CA THR A 138 1.69 -3.13 12.41
C THR A 138 1.88 -2.01 13.43
N LEU A 139 0.94 -1.87 14.35
CA LEU A 139 1.02 -0.85 15.39
C LEU A 139 2.24 -1.05 16.29
N ALA A 140 2.62 -2.30 16.55
CA ALA A 140 3.79 -2.61 17.36
C ALA A 140 5.10 -2.10 16.76
N CYS A 141 5.14 -1.83 15.45
CA CYS A 141 6.32 -1.25 14.80
C CYS A 141 6.54 0.22 15.14
N PHE A 142 5.48 0.92 15.54
CA PHE A 142 5.56 2.35 15.83
C PHE A 142 6.35 2.61 17.11
N ASN A 143 7.26 3.57 17.08
CA ASN A 143 8.01 4.02 18.24
C ASN A 143 7.20 5.00 19.09
N ASP A 144 6.40 5.81 18.41
CA ASP A 144 5.53 6.81 19.04
C ASP A 144 4.08 6.34 18.89
N LYS A 145 3.55 5.72 19.93
CA LYS A 145 2.18 5.17 19.94
C LYS A 145 1.19 6.10 20.61
#